data_da2f478bd6b056f814a89c8423df88be
#
_entry.id   da2f478bd6b056f814a89c8423df88be
#
_cell.length_a   1.000
_cell.length_b   1.000
_cell.length_c   1.000
_cell.angle_alpha   90.00
_cell.angle_beta   90.00
_cell.angle_gamma   90.00
#
_symmetry.space_group_name_H-M   'P 1'
#
loop_
_entity.id
_entity.type
_entity.pdbx_description
1 polymer ?
#
loop_
_entity_poly.entity_id
_entity_poly.type
_entity_poly.pdbx_seq_one_letter_code
_entity_poly.pdbx_strand_id
1 'polypeptide(L)'
;MITRMAEEKKNAPVKAQSTSSQPFQSALAKTQTAYTEMVVEAGLKLNIQYSEYQKLCVANLLTKMKELLDKEGLDIKQINQTNITSILQTAAMLNLNAAASPRECYVITRNVKTANGWSKEFEFGIEGDGNDKILRKYGAGVKQVYPIWEVREGDEF
;
A
#
# COMPACT_ATOMS: atom_id res chain seq x y z
N MET A 1 44.60 -58.54 41.08
CA MET A 1 43.28 -57.91 41.26
C MET A 1 43.34 -56.45 40.77
N ILE A 2 42.78 -56.18 39.60
CA ILE A 2 42.85 -54.87 38.95
C ILE A 2 41.45 -54.29 38.99
N THR A 3 41.25 -53.24 39.79
CA THR A 3 39.99 -52.54 39.90
C THR A 3 40.00 -51.40 38.91
N ARG A 4 39.15 -51.48 37.89
CA ARG A 4 38.88 -50.42 36.93
C ARG A 4 37.92 -49.39 37.54
N MET A 5 38.35 -48.16 37.72
CA MET A 5 37.50 -47.03 38.02
C MET A 5 36.86 -46.54 36.69
N ALA A 6 35.55 -46.52 36.63
CA ALA A 6 34.79 -45.96 35.52
C ALA A 6 34.62 -44.44 35.74
N GLU A 7 35.08 -43.64 34.81
CA GLU A 7 34.81 -42.19 34.76
C GLU A 7 33.39 -41.92 34.26
N GLU A 8 32.60 -41.31 35.10
CA GLU A 8 31.25 -40.85 34.81
C GLU A 8 31.32 -39.44 34.13
N LYS A 9 31.16 -39.43 32.82
CA LYS A 9 31.01 -38.15 32.05
C LYS A 9 29.68 -37.53 32.37
N LYS A 10 29.67 -36.42 33.14
CA LYS A 10 28.55 -35.55 33.33
C LYS A 10 28.19 -34.84 32.01
N ASN A 11 27.06 -35.25 31.38
CA ASN A 11 26.43 -34.52 30.30
C ASN A 11 25.78 -33.22 30.85
N ALA A 12 26.38 -32.09 30.54
CA ALA A 12 25.76 -30.80 30.76
C ALA A 12 24.61 -30.55 29.74
N PRO A 13 23.46 -30.02 30.17
CA PRO A 13 22.38 -29.74 29.25
C PRO A 13 22.76 -28.62 28.30
N VAL A 14 22.70 -28.90 26.98
CA VAL A 14 22.83 -27.92 25.91
C VAL A 14 21.64 -26.97 26.01
N LYS A 15 21.89 -25.72 26.38
CA LYS A 15 20.89 -24.66 26.27
C LYS A 15 20.47 -24.51 24.81
N ALA A 16 19.24 -24.88 24.50
CA ALA A 16 18.61 -24.56 23.24
C ALA A 16 18.55 -23.03 23.09
N GLN A 17 19.36 -22.46 22.22
CA GLN A 17 19.21 -21.08 21.78
C GLN A 17 17.91 -21.01 20.97
N SER A 18 16.89 -20.37 21.54
CA SER A 18 15.70 -19.99 20.80
C SER A 18 16.10 -18.93 19.78
N THR A 19 16.45 -19.35 18.55
CA THR A 19 16.48 -18.47 17.39
C THR A 19 15.04 -18.03 17.14
N SER A 20 14.69 -16.82 17.56
CA SER A 20 13.48 -16.16 17.12
C SER A 20 13.61 -15.94 15.62
N SER A 21 13.11 -16.90 14.83
CA SER A 21 12.98 -16.74 13.38
C SER A 21 11.95 -15.64 13.15
N GLN A 22 12.42 -14.42 12.87
CA GLN A 22 11.53 -13.39 12.35
C GLN A 22 10.90 -13.93 11.06
N PRO A 23 9.56 -13.82 10.90
CA PRO A 23 8.92 -14.31 9.69
C PRO A 23 9.51 -13.59 8.48
N PHE A 24 9.81 -14.36 7.42
CA PHE A 24 10.33 -13.83 6.17
C PHE A 24 9.32 -12.81 5.60
N GLN A 25 9.71 -11.55 5.57
CA GLN A 25 8.93 -10.50 4.93
C GLN A 25 9.45 -10.26 3.51
N SER A 26 8.54 -10.32 2.53
CA SER A 26 8.88 -9.99 1.14
C SER A 26 9.34 -8.54 1.01
N ALA A 27 10.12 -8.23 -0.03
CA ALA A 27 10.55 -6.85 -0.31
C ALA A 27 9.36 -5.90 -0.46
N LEU A 28 8.26 -6.37 -1.06
CA LEU A 28 7.01 -5.63 -1.18
C LEU A 28 6.39 -5.33 0.20
N ALA A 29 6.31 -6.31 1.09
CA ALA A 29 5.76 -6.13 2.44
C ALA A 29 6.55 -5.09 3.23
N LYS A 30 7.88 -5.12 3.16
CA LYS A 30 8.74 -4.10 3.80
C LYS A 30 8.49 -2.70 3.24
N THR A 31 8.36 -2.58 1.92
CA THR A 31 8.05 -1.31 1.26
C THR A 31 6.67 -0.80 1.68
N GLN A 32 5.64 -1.66 1.67
CA GLN A 32 4.30 -1.31 2.13
C GLN A 32 4.30 -0.82 3.58
N THR A 33 4.98 -1.52 4.49
CA THR A 33 5.09 -1.12 5.89
C THR A 33 5.74 0.26 6.01
N ALA A 34 6.90 0.48 5.38
CA ALA A 34 7.63 1.74 5.47
C ALA A 34 6.81 2.95 4.96
N TYR A 35 6.15 2.83 3.80
CA TYR A 35 5.31 3.91 3.28
C TYR A 35 4.03 4.12 4.07
N THR A 36 3.41 3.04 4.58
CA THR A 36 2.23 3.17 5.45
C THR A 36 2.58 3.88 6.75
N GLU A 37 3.69 3.52 7.38
CA GLU A 37 4.21 4.21 8.58
C GLU A 37 4.49 5.68 8.30
N MET A 38 5.12 6.00 7.17
CA MET A 38 5.38 7.39 6.75
C MET A 38 4.09 8.20 6.59
N VAL A 39 3.05 7.63 5.96
CA VAL A 39 1.74 8.29 5.80
C VAL A 39 1.06 8.48 7.16
N VAL A 40 1.09 7.45 8.01
CA VAL A 40 0.50 7.52 9.37
C VAL A 40 1.21 8.57 10.21
N GLU A 41 2.53 8.60 10.21
CA GLU A 41 3.33 9.59 10.96
C GLU A 41 3.04 11.03 10.49
N ALA A 42 2.96 11.24 9.16
CA ALA A 42 2.59 12.52 8.60
C ALA A 42 1.18 12.95 9.02
N GLY A 43 0.23 12.01 9.08
CA GLY A 43 -1.13 12.27 9.58
C GLY A 43 -1.14 12.65 11.06
N LEU A 44 -0.38 11.94 11.90
CA LEU A 44 -0.30 12.23 13.33
C LEU A 44 0.23 13.64 13.62
N LYS A 45 1.17 14.14 12.82
CA LYS A 45 1.66 15.54 12.92
C LYS A 45 0.56 16.57 12.66
N LEU A 46 -0.50 16.17 11.96
CA LEU A 46 -1.69 16.99 11.67
C LEU A 46 -2.90 16.61 12.53
N ASN A 47 -2.71 15.81 13.58
CA ASN A 47 -3.76 15.22 14.43
C ASN A 47 -4.80 14.38 13.64
N ILE A 48 -4.38 13.76 12.53
CA ILE A 48 -5.20 12.84 11.76
C ILE A 48 -4.85 11.42 12.12
N GLN A 49 -5.84 10.62 12.53
CA GLN A 49 -5.70 9.20 12.75
C GLN A 49 -6.31 8.43 11.59
N TYR A 50 -5.50 7.63 10.91
CA TYR A 50 -5.96 6.78 9.81
C TYR A 50 -6.53 5.46 10.34
N SER A 51 -7.72 5.10 9.84
CA SER A 51 -8.36 3.80 10.10
C SER A 51 -7.58 2.66 9.43
N GLU A 52 -7.83 1.41 9.83
CA GLU A 52 -7.24 0.23 9.20
C GLU A 52 -7.61 0.12 7.71
N TYR A 53 -8.84 0.54 7.33
CA TYR A 53 -9.25 0.59 5.93
C TYR A 53 -8.43 1.62 5.13
N GLN A 54 -8.12 2.78 5.69
CA GLN A 54 -7.29 3.78 5.03
C GLN A 54 -5.85 3.28 4.84
N LYS A 55 -5.30 2.58 5.82
CA LYS A 55 -3.99 1.91 5.70
C LYS A 55 -4.01 0.82 4.61
N LEU A 56 -5.11 0.07 4.52
CA LEU A 56 -5.31 -0.91 3.44
C LEU A 56 -5.34 -0.23 2.06
N CYS A 57 -6.01 0.93 1.92
CA CYS A 57 -5.99 1.71 0.67
C CYS A 57 -4.57 2.08 0.25
N VAL A 58 -3.74 2.53 1.19
CA VAL A 58 -2.31 2.82 0.96
C VAL A 58 -1.56 1.57 0.48
N ALA A 59 -1.72 0.44 1.17
CA ALA A 59 -1.04 -0.81 0.81
C ALA A 59 -1.44 -1.31 -0.58
N ASN A 60 -2.73 -1.26 -0.91
CA ASN A 60 -3.24 -1.67 -2.23
C ASN A 60 -2.72 -0.76 -3.35
N LEU A 61 -2.68 0.55 -3.12
CA LEU A 61 -2.15 1.49 -4.11
C LEU A 61 -0.65 1.29 -4.33
N LEU A 62 0.12 1.06 -3.27
CA LEU A 62 1.55 0.70 -3.36
C LEU A 62 1.78 -0.58 -4.16
N THR A 63 0.90 -1.58 -4.00
CA THR A 63 0.95 -2.80 -4.81
C THR A 63 0.80 -2.46 -6.29
N LYS A 64 -0.18 -1.60 -6.64
CA LYS A 64 -0.38 -1.17 -8.03
C LYS A 64 0.78 -0.35 -8.58
N MET A 65 1.35 0.54 -7.79
CA MET A 65 2.57 1.28 -8.15
C MET A 65 3.73 0.32 -8.44
N LYS A 66 3.93 -0.69 -7.58
CA LYS A 66 5.00 -1.68 -7.76
C LYS A 66 4.79 -2.53 -9.01
N GLU A 67 3.56 -2.99 -9.27
CA GLU A 67 3.20 -3.73 -10.49
C GLU A 67 3.54 -2.94 -11.77
N LEU A 68 3.33 -1.61 -11.78
CA LEU A 68 3.67 -0.74 -12.90
C LEU A 68 5.18 -0.61 -13.07
N LEU A 69 5.91 -0.37 -11.98
CA LEU A 69 7.36 -0.22 -12.01
C LEU A 69 8.05 -1.51 -12.45
N ASP A 70 7.57 -2.67 -12.00
CA ASP A 70 8.12 -3.96 -12.41
C ASP A 70 7.93 -4.21 -13.92
N LYS A 71 6.80 -3.78 -14.52
CA LYS A 71 6.59 -3.85 -15.96
C LYS A 71 7.55 -2.93 -16.75
N GLU A 72 7.96 -1.83 -16.16
CA GLU A 72 8.88 -0.87 -16.77
C GLU A 72 10.36 -1.13 -16.40
N GLY A 73 10.64 -2.12 -15.55
CA GLY A 73 11.99 -2.43 -15.07
C GLY A 73 12.59 -1.34 -14.17
N LEU A 74 11.75 -0.59 -13.44
CA LEU A 74 12.13 0.52 -12.59
C LEU A 74 12.04 0.16 -11.09
N ASP A 75 12.89 0.79 -10.28
CA ASP A 75 12.80 0.74 -8.83
C ASP A 75 12.00 1.95 -8.30
N ILE A 76 11.23 1.75 -7.24
CA ILE A 76 10.44 2.79 -6.59
C ILE A 76 11.30 3.97 -6.08
N LYS A 77 12.58 3.71 -5.80
CA LYS A 77 13.55 4.73 -5.38
C LYS A 77 13.92 5.71 -6.49
N GLN A 78 13.69 5.34 -7.75
CA GLN A 78 13.94 6.20 -8.92
C GLN A 78 12.82 7.20 -9.19
N ILE A 79 11.69 7.02 -8.52
CA ILE A 79 10.51 7.90 -8.60
C ILE A 79 10.60 8.99 -7.54
N ASN A 80 10.04 10.15 -7.83
CA ASN A 80 9.95 11.25 -6.87
C ASN A 80 9.18 10.81 -5.61
N GLN A 81 9.88 10.74 -4.48
CA GLN A 81 9.33 10.25 -3.21
C GLN A 81 8.21 11.15 -2.66
N THR A 82 8.32 12.46 -2.88
CA THR A 82 7.27 13.43 -2.49
C THR A 82 5.99 13.19 -3.26
N ASN A 83 6.09 12.88 -4.56
CA ASN A 83 4.96 12.54 -5.41
C ASN A 83 4.26 11.27 -4.89
N ILE A 84 5.02 10.21 -4.59
CA ILE A 84 4.47 8.95 -4.04
C ILE A 84 3.72 9.24 -2.73
N THR A 85 4.36 9.94 -1.79
CA THR A 85 3.78 10.21 -0.47
C THR A 85 2.49 11.03 -0.59
N SER A 86 2.47 12.06 -1.45
CA SER A 86 1.28 12.88 -1.70
C SER A 86 0.10 12.07 -2.23
N ILE A 87 0.36 11.18 -3.20
CA ILE A 87 -0.67 10.31 -3.78
C ILE A 87 -1.22 9.34 -2.71
N LEU A 88 -0.35 8.72 -1.92
CA LEU A 88 -0.76 7.79 -0.86
C LEU A 88 -1.61 8.48 0.22
N GLN A 89 -1.24 9.70 0.61
CA GLN A 89 -2.02 10.51 1.55
C GLN A 89 -3.39 10.85 0.97
N THR A 90 -3.46 11.27 -0.29
CA THR A 90 -4.72 11.57 -0.97
C THR A 90 -5.65 10.35 -1.01
N ALA A 91 -5.13 9.19 -1.40
CA ALA A 91 -5.91 7.95 -1.44
C ALA A 91 -6.42 7.55 -0.04
N ALA A 92 -5.58 7.69 1.00
CA ALA A 92 -5.96 7.41 2.37
C ALA A 92 -7.06 8.37 2.87
N MET A 93 -6.90 9.68 2.67
CA MET A 93 -7.85 10.70 3.12
C MET A 93 -9.22 10.54 2.46
N LEU A 94 -9.24 10.21 1.17
CA LEU A 94 -10.47 10.02 0.40
C LEU A 94 -11.04 8.60 0.53
N ASN A 95 -10.35 7.68 1.24
CA ASN A 95 -10.72 6.26 1.34
C ASN A 95 -10.81 5.52 -0.01
N LEU A 96 -9.96 5.89 -0.98
CA LEU A 96 -9.98 5.30 -2.32
C LEU A 96 -9.14 4.04 -2.39
N ASN A 97 -9.75 2.94 -2.84
CA ASN A 97 -9.11 1.64 -2.92
C ASN A 97 -8.85 1.24 -4.37
N ALA A 98 -7.58 1.17 -4.76
CA ALA A 98 -7.16 0.76 -6.10
C ALA A 98 -7.40 -0.74 -6.40
N ALA A 99 -7.69 -1.55 -5.37
CA ALA A 99 -8.01 -2.98 -5.49
C ALA A 99 -9.50 -3.27 -5.34
N ALA A 100 -10.36 -2.26 -5.20
CA ALA A 100 -11.82 -2.45 -5.15
C ALA A 100 -12.35 -2.97 -6.49
N SER A 101 -13.53 -3.58 -6.45
CA SER A 101 -14.29 -4.00 -7.63
C SER A 101 -15.74 -3.51 -7.48
N PRO A 102 -16.16 -2.51 -8.25
CA PRO A 102 -15.41 -1.80 -9.27
C PRO A 102 -14.25 -0.95 -8.71
N ARG A 103 -13.28 -0.62 -9.55
CA ARG A 103 -12.06 0.11 -9.15
C ARG A 103 -12.38 1.58 -8.87
N GLU A 104 -11.94 2.08 -7.71
CA GLU A 104 -12.23 3.45 -7.27
C GLU A 104 -11.19 4.48 -7.73
N CYS A 105 -9.94 4.04 -7.92
CA CYS A 105 -8.84 4.89 -8.36
C CYS A 105 -7.79 4.09 -9.12
N TYR A 106 -6.93 4.79 -9.85
CA TYR A 106 -5.82 4.20 -10.58
C TYR A 106 -4.56 5.05 -10.46
N VAL A 107 -3.45 4.48 -10.85
CA VAL A 107 -2.16 5.14 -10.97
C VAL A 107 -1.51 4.74 -12.28
N ILE A 108 -0.86 5.69 -12.94
CA ILE A 108 -0.05 5.48 -14.15
C ILE A 108 1.31 6.15 -13.98
N THR A 109 2.28 5.74 -14.77
CA THR A 109 3.59 6.40 -14.85
C THR A 109 3.57 7.51 -15.90
N ARG A 110 4.23 8.62 -15.60
CA ARG A 110 4.35 9.78 -16.49
C ARG A 110 5.77 10.29 -16.54
N ASN A 111 6.23 10.68 -17.71
CA ASN A 111 7.49 11.39 -17.88
C ASN A 111 7.26 12.88 -17.65
N VAL A 112 8.03 13.48 -16.74
CA VAL A 112 7.95 14.90 -16.38
C VAL A 112 9.30 15.55 -16.67
N LYS A 113 9.27 16.71 -17.32
CA LYS A 113 10.48 17.50 -17.56
C LYS A 113 10.80 18.31 -16.31
N THR A 114 11.95 18.08 -15.73
CA THR A 114 12.49 18.83 -14.58
C THR A 114 13.65 19.72 -14.99
N ALA A 115 14.12 20.58 -14.11
CA ALA A 115 15.31 21.40 -14.35
C ALA A 115 16.57 20.54 -14.64
N ASN A 116 16.63 19.32 -14.10
CA ASN A 116 17.74 18.38 -14.24
C ASN A 116 17.54 17.33 -15.36
N GLY A 117 16.54 17.49 -16.22
CA GLY A 117 16.22 16.55 -17.29
C GLY A 117 14.85 15.90 -17.12
N TRP A 118 14.68 14.73 -17.75
CA TRP A 118 13.44 13.98 -17.64
C TRP A 118 13.46 13.07 -16.40
N SER A 119 12.37 13.08 -15.64
CA SER A 119 12.13 12.15 -14.53
C SER A 119 10.80 11.43 -14.72
N LYS A 120 10.61 10.32 -14.01
CA LYS A 120 9.32 9.63 -13.93
C LYS A 120 8.61 9.97 -12.64
N GLU A 121 7.32 10.19 -12.73
CA GLU A 121 6.41 10.40 -11.62
C GLU A 121 5.16 9.55 -11.81
N PHE A 122 4.43 9.33 -10.73
CA PHE A 122 3.10 8.76 -10.80
C PHE A 122 2.06 9.86 -11.02
N GLU A 123 1.08 9.58 -11.85
CA GLU A 123 -0.15 10.33 -11.97
C GLU A 123 -1.28 9.50 -11.35
N PHE A 124 -2.03 10.10 -10.45
CA PHE A 124 -3.14 9.48 -9.73
C PHE A 124 -4.46 9.96 -10.32
N GLY A 125 -5.33 9.03 -10.68
CA GLY A 125 -6.66 9.32 -11.21
C GLY A 125 -7.76 8.65 -10.37
N ILE A 126 -8.92 9.31 -10.32
CA ILE A 126 -10.11 8.81 -9.64
C ILE A 126 -11.07 8.30 -10.69
N GLU A 127 -11.53 7.06 -10.55
CA GLU A 127 -12.53 6.44 -11.43
C GLU A 127 -13.95 6.94 -11.09
N GLY A 128 -14.92 6.62 -11.95
CA GLY A 128 -16.32 6.98 -11.73
C GLY A 128 -16.85 6.53 -10.37
N ASP A 129 -16.63 5.26 -10.01
CA ASP A 129 -17.05 4.71 -8.71
C ASP A 129 -16.36 5.40 -7.53
N GLY A 130 -15.09 5.83 -7.69
CA GLY A 130 -14.38 6.62 -6.69
C GLY A 130 -15.00 8.01 -6.51
N ASN A 131 -15.38 8.67 -7.62
CA ASN A 131 -16.07 9.96 -7.58
C ASN A 131 -17.44 9.83 -6.90
N ASP A 132 -18.21 8.79 -7.20
CA ASP A 132 -19.49 8.50 -6.57
C ASP A 132 -19.34 8.28 -5.06
N LYS A 133 -18.31 7.56 -4.66
CA LYS A 133 -17.97 7.32 -3.25
C LYS A 133 -17.62 8.63 -2.53
N ILE A 134 -16.81 9.48 -3.14
CA ILE A 134 -16.46 10.80 -2.61
C ILE A 134 -17.71 11.66 -2.48
N LEU A 135 -18.54 11.68 -3.51
CA LEU A 135 -19.77 12.47 -3.54
C LEU A 135 -20.74 12.04 -2.45
N ARG A 136 -20.93 10.72 -2.23
CA ARG A 136 -21.76 10.19 -1.13
C ARG A 136 -21.22 10.56 0.25
N LYS A 137 -19.91 10.60 0.42
CA LYS A 137 -19.29 10.82 1.73
C LYS A 137 -19.12 12.29 2.08
N TYR A 138 -18.80 13.12 1.11
CA TYR A 138 -18.39 14.51 1.32
C TYR A 138 -19.31 15.52 0.64
N GLY A 139 -20.21 15.09 -0.26
CA GLY A 139 -21.13 15.97 -0.96
C GLY A 139 -22.16 16.56 -0.03
N ALA A 140 -22.20 17.90 0.07
CA ALA A 140 -23.19 18.58 0.90
C ALA A 140 -24.61 18.37 0.34
N GLY A 141 -25.51 17.81 1.16
CA GLY A 141 -26.89 17.53 0.77
C GLY A 141 -27.10 16.33 -0.17
N VAL A 142 -26.05 15.61 -0.57
CA VAL A 142 -26.16 14.40 -1.39
C VAL A 142 -26.59 13.25 -0.50
N LYS A 143 -27.78 12.71 -0.75
CA LYS A 143 -28.32 11.54 -0.02
C LYS A 143 -27.96 10.23 -0.69
N GLN A 144 -27.94 10.21 -2.03
CA GLN A 144 -27.68 9.01 -2.81
C GLN A 144 -27.13 9.39 -4.20
N VAL A 145 -26.25 8.55 -4.74
CA VAL A 145 -25.79 8.58 -6.12
C VAL A 145 -26.29 7.30 -6.77
N TYR A 146 -26.97 7.46 -7.87
CA TYR A 146 -27.51 6.33 -8.65
C TYR A 146 -26.51 5.93 -9.74
N PRO A 147 -26.45 4.64 -10.11
CA PRO A 147 -25.69 4.21 -11.26
C PRO A 147 -26.14 4.95 -12.52
N ILE A 148 -25.18 5.30 -13.36
CA ILE A 148 -25.46 5.87 -14.69
C ILE A 148 -25.30 4.74 -15.69
N TRP A 149 -26.30 4.53 -16.55
CA TRP A 149 -26.23 3.61 -17.68
C TRP A 149 -26.73 4.28 -18.94
N GLU A 150 -26.19 3.86 -20.04
CA GLU A 150 -26.63 4.29 -21.36
C GLU A 150 -27.94 3.58 -21.74
N VAL A 151 -28.93 4.35 -22.07
CA VAL A 151 -30.20 3.81 -22.61
C VAL A 151 -30.01 3.51 -24.08
N ARG A 152 -30.26 2.26 -24.47
CA ARG A 152 -30.12 1.80 -25.86
C ARG A 152 -31.49 1.54 -26.46
N GLU A 153 -31.54 1.52 -27.81
CA GLU A 153 -32.75 1.13 -28.51
C GLU A 153 -33.12 -0.32 -28.15
N GLY A 154 -34.35 -0.50 -27.66
CA GLY A 154 -34.86 -1.78 -27.18
C GLY A 154 -34.82 -1.98 -25.66
N ASP A 155 -34.28 -1.03 -24.88
CA ASP A 155 -34.37 -1.07 -23.42
C ASP A 155 -35.81 -0.74 -22.98
N GLU A 156 -36.35 -1.54 -22.06
CA GLU A 156 -37.64 -1.29 -21.42
C GLU A 156 -37.42 -0.58 -20.08
N PHE A 157 -38.27 0.42 -19.73
CA PHE A 157 -38.18 1.22 -18.52
C PHE A 157 -39.38 0.94 -17.59
#